data_9b15dd5abdf2756b3dc1343f2a27dd0d
#
_entry.id   9b15dd5abdf2756b3dc1343f2a27dd0d
#
_cell.length_a   1.000
_cell.length_b   1.000
_cell.length_c   1.000
_cell.angle_alpha   90.00
_cell.angle_beta   90.00
_cell.angle_gamma   90.00
#
_symmetry.space_group_name_H-M   'P 1'
#
loop_
_entity.id
_entity.type
_entity.pdbx_description
1 polymer ?
#
loop_
_entity_poly.entity_id
_entity_poly.type
_entity_poly.pdbx_seq_one_letter_code
_entity_poly.pdbx_strand_id
1 'polypeptide(L)'
;LLYWIALRHTGEMTLDGILKSGFIYPSEHQQLLESQEFLFKVRFALHLILKRYDNRLLFDRQIKVSEMLGFEGDGNRGVEKMMKRFFQALRTISRLTDILIKHYKEHFLSTNGEVFIHPLDDNFELVNQSLCLRKNDLFLRYPDRILDLFFYLTQHAKAEIHSSTLRQLQIALESLTQKLCDIPEAREKFIRLFNQPKAIQRAFLPMHQYGVLTAYLPQWQGIEGLMQFDLFHIYTVDEHTLRVMLKLESFLAENEAESHPICHQIFSQISDRTLLYVAALFHDIAKGRGGDHAELGAEDIADFARLHGFDRREIETMIWLVKEHLLMSITAQRRDIHDPEVVMNFAENVQNRVRLDYLTCLTVADICATNGTLWNSWKRSLFASLYDYTAQQFRQGMDLLLDNEEKILENRQLALAILSEEQPELSEEKISALWQRCPSDYFLRNSPKQIAWHTELL
;
A
#
# COMPACT_ATOMS: atom_id res chain seq x y z
N LEU A 1 29.43 14.32 9.11
CA LEU A 1 29.14 14.39 10.54
C LEU A 1 29.84 13.24 11.29
N LEU A 2 29.66 11.97 10.89
CA LEU A 2 30.26 10.81 11.57
C LEU A 2 31.80 10.95 11.69
N TYR A 3 32.48 11.33 10.64
CA TYR A 3 33.93 11.59 10.66
C TYR A 3 34.33 12.72 11.62
N TRP A 4 33.51 13.77 11.76
CA TRP A 4 33.75 14.81 12.77
C TRP A 4 33.55 14.31 14.19
N ILE A 5 32.59 13.42 14.40
CA ILE A 5 32.40 12.76 15.72
C ILE A 5 33.63 11.91 16.04
N ALA A 6 34.11 11.10 15.09
CA ALA A 6 35.32 10.32 15.25
C ALA A 6 36.52 11.20 15.60
N LEU A 7 36.76 12.23 14.83
CA LEU A 7 37.87 13.18 15.05
C LEU A 7 37.84 13.78 16.48
N ARG A 8 36.64 14.19 16.90
CA ARG A 8 36.44 14.78 18.24
C ARG A 8 36.77 13.81 19.39
N HIS A 9 36.43 12.53 19.23
CA HIS A 9 36.56 11.55 20.30
C HIS A 9 37.86 10.77 20.28
N THR A 10 38.47 10.56 19.13
CA THR A 10 39.68 9.71 18.99
C THR A 10 40.86 10.41 18.33
N GLY A 11 40.66 11.62 17.77
CA GLY A 11 41.67 12.29 16.97
C GLY A 11 41.82 11.72 15.55
N GLU A 12 41.07 10.69 15.19
CA GLU A 12 41.10 10.04 13.87
C GLU A 12 39.81 10.32 13.08
N MET A 13 39.92 10.82 11.86
CA MET A 13 38.77 11.10 10.96
C MET A 13 38.45 9.88 10.08
N THR A 14 38.16 8.74 10.74
CA THR A 14 37.88 7.45 10.07
C THR A 14 36.68 6.74 10.66
N LEU A 15 36.10 5.76 9.94
CA LEU A 15 35.07 4.90 10.50
C LEU A 15 35.59 4.02 11.65
N ASP A 16 36.84 3.58 11.56
CA ASP A 16 37.53 2.86 12.67
C ASP A 16 37.68 3.73 13.92
N GLY A 17 37.92 5.03 13.74
CA GLY A 17 37.88 5.98 14.84
C GLY A 17 36.56 6.06 15.55
N ILE A 18 35.44 5.98 14.82
CA ILE A 18 34.09 5.94 15.41
C ILE A 18 33.87 4.63 16.19
N LEU A 19 34.34 3.50 15.65
CA LEU A 19 34.26 2.21 16.34
C LEU A 19 35.10 2.21 17.64
N LYS A 20 36.35 2.71 17.60
CA LYS A 20 37.22 2.84 18.76
C LYS A 20 36.63 3.73 19.87
N SER A 21 35.84 4.72 19.50
CA SER A 21 35.13 5.59 20.45
C SER A 21 33.99 4.90 21.21
N GLY A 22 33.57 3.71 20.78
CA GLY A 22 32.38 3.02 21.31
C GLY A 22 31.06 3.65 20.88
N PHE A 23 31.09 4.62 19.95
CA PHE A 23 29.91 5.33 19.48
C PHE A 23 29.03 4.50 18.51
N ILE A 24 29.65 3.52 17.85
CA ILE A 24 28.96 2.61 16.91
C ILE A 24 29.26 1.16 17.27
N TYR A 25 28.33 0.28 17.02
CA TYR A 25 28.50 -1.16 17.25
C TYR A 25 29.32 -1.80 16.10
N PRO A 26 30.02 -2.93 16.35
CA PRO A 26 30.77 -3.63 15.29
C PRO A 26 29.93 -4.00 14.06
N SER A 27 28.67 -4.44 14.26
CA SER A 27 27.75 -4.76 13.16
C SER A 27 27.37 -3.52 12.34
N GLU A 28 27.10 -2.38 12.99
CA GLU A 28 26.84 -1.10 12.34
C GLU A 28 28.05 -0.63 11.52
N HIS A 29 29.25 -0.76 12.09
CA HIS A 29 30.51 -0.43 11.42
C HIS A 29 30.72 -1.27 10.16
N GLN A 30 30.53 -2.58 10.24
CA GLN A 30 30.66 -3.49 9.12
C GLN A 30 29.68 -3.14 7.98
N GLN A 31 28.42 -2.91 8.31
CA GLN A 31 27.40 -2.51 7.33
C GLN A 31 27.74 -1.18 6.63
N LEU A 32 28.27 -0.20 7.39
CA LEU A 32 28.72 1.08 6.82
C LEU A 32 29.90 0.89 5.88
N LEU A 33 30.91 0.10 6.25
CA LEU A 33 32.08 -0.18 5.41
C LEU A 33 31.68 -0.86 4.10
N GLU A 34 30.89 -1.92 4.14
CA GLU A 34 30.45 -2.66 2.96
C GLU A 34 29.64 -1.78 2.01
N SER A 35 28.76 -0.96 2.56
CA SER A 35 27.94 -0.03 1.78
C SER A 35 28.81 1.08 1.14
N GLN A 36 29.73 1.64 1.90
CA GLN A 36 30.66 2.68 1.41
C GLN A 36 31.59 2.12 0.33
N GLU A 37 32.16 0.93 0.55
CA GLU A 37 33.03 0.27 -0.42
C GLU A 37 32.31 0.07 -1.77
N PHE A 38 31.06 -0.41 -1.73
CA PHE A 38 30.28 -0.60 -2.93
C PHE A 38 30.02 0.73 -3.66
N LEU A 39 29.64 1.79 -2.95
CA LEU A 39 29.42 3.10 -3.56
C LEU A 39 30.71 3.68 -4.15
N PHE A 40 31.86 3.44 -3.51
CA PHE A 40 33.15 3.84 -4.06
C PHE A 40 33.51 3.06 -5.32
N LYS A 41 33.22 1.76 -5.40
CA LYS A 41 33.39 0.97 -6.63
C LYS A 41 32.55 1.53 -7.78
N VAL A 42 31.27 1.87 -7.54
CA VAL A 42 30.39 2.50 -8.52
C VAL A 42 30.95 3.85 -8.98
N ARG A 43 31.38 4.70 -8.04
CA ARG A 43 31.98 6.01 -8.32
C ARG A 43 33.28 5.91 -9.11
N PHE A 44 34.14 4.97 -8.74
CA PHE A 44 35.41 4.74 -9.41
C PHE A 44 35.21 4.24 -10.85
N ALA A 45 34.32 3.26 -11.05
CA ALA A 45 33.93 2.79 -12.38
C ALA A 45 33.39 3.93 -13.26
N LEU A 46 32.51 4.77 -12.70
CA LEU A 46 31.99 5.95 -13.41
C LEU A 46 33.07 6.92 -13.86
N HIS A 47 34.06 7.23 -12.99
CA HIS A 47 35.16 8.11 -13.32
C HIS A 47 36.09 7.51 -14.39
N LEU A 48 36.35 6.21 -14.37
CA LEU A 48 37.13 5.53 -15.40
C LEU A 48 36.44 5.59 -16.75
N ILE A 49 35.13 5.35 -16.82
CA ILE A 49 34.34 5.43 -18.06
C ILE A 49 34.33 6.84 -18.62
N LEU A 50 34.15 7.84 -17.76
CA LEU A 50 34.04 9.24 -18.18
C LEU A 50 35.41 9.93 -18.42
N LYS A 51 36.51 9.32 -17.94
CA LYS A 51 37.85 9.89 -17.92
C LYS A 51 37.91 11.31 -17.31
N ARG A 52 37.00 11.58 -16.39
CA ARG A 52 36.88 12.85 -15.67
C ARG A 52 36.14 12.69 -14.36
N TYR A 53 36.28 13.67 -13.49
CA TYR A 53 35.53 13.74 -12.24
C TYR A 53 34.07 14.19 -12.50
N ASP A 54 33.14 13.28 -12.49
CA ASP A 54 31.69 13.54 -12.58
C ASP A 54 30.95 12.45 -11.79
N ASN A 55 30.15 12.85 -10.79
CA ASN A 55 29.45 11.95 -9.88
C ASN A 55 28.00 11.66 -10.28
N ARG A 56 27.55 12.11 -11.45
CA ARG A 56 26.18 11.92 -11.92
C ARG A 56 26.06 10.56 -12.63
N LEU A 57 25.38 9.62 -11.98
CA LEU A 57 25.10 8.29 -12.51
C LEU A 57 23.83 8.34 -13.40
N LEU A 58 23.96 8.99 -14.60
CA LEU A 58 22.88 9.12 -15.57
C LEU A 58 22.55 7.77 -16.22
N PHE A 59 21.35 7.62 -16.78
CA PHE A 59 20.85 6.38 -17.37
C PHE A 59 21.80 5.73 -18.38
N ASP A 60 22.31 6.52 -19.31
CA ASP A 60 23.27 6.09 -20.34
C ASP A 60 24.58 5.54 -19.77
N ARG A 61 24.93 5.95 -18.55
CA ARG A 61 26.16 5.56 -17.85
C ARG A 61 25.96 4.30 -17.01
N GLN A 62 24.76 4.08 -16.50
CA GLN A 62 24.44 2.95 -15.63
C GLN A 62 24.73 1.61 -16.31
N ILE A 63 24.44 1.47 -17.61
CA ILE A 63 24.72 0.26 -18.39
C ILE A 63 26.23 -0.06 -18.34
N LYS A 64 27.07 0.88 -18.73
CA LYS A 64 28.54 0.69 -18.77
C LYS A 64 29.13 0.44 -17.39
N VAL A 65 28.61 1.12 -16.36
CA VAL A 65 29.05 0.90 -14.97
C VAL A 65 28.67 -0.50 -14.49
N SER A 66 27.45 -0.96 -14.80
CA SER A 66 27.00 -2.32 -14.41
C SER A 66 27.85 -3.41 -15.06
N GLU A 67 28.17 -3.27 -16.35
CA GLU A 67 29.05 -4.19 -17.08
C GLU A 67 30.46 -4.21 -16.48
N MET A 68 31.04 -3.02 -16.20
CA MET A 68 32.37 -2.91 -15.60
C MET A 68 32.46 -3.53 -14.20
N LEU A 69 31.37 -3.49 -13.45
CA LEU A 69 31.28 -4.07 -12.11
C LEU A 69 30.87 -5.57 -12.11
N GLY A 70 30.68 -6.17 -13.31
CA GLY A 70 30.37 -7.59 -13.45
C GLY A 70 28.93 -7.97 -13.14
N PHE A 71 27.98 -7.02 -13.24
CA PHE A 71 26.57 -7.33 -13.12
C PHE A 71 26.02 -7.85 -14.44
N GLU A 72 25.74 -9.14 -14.50
CA GLU A 72 25.27 -9.84 -15.69
C GLU A 72 23.75 -10.04 -15.66
N GLY A 73 23.12 -10.07 -16.84
CA GLY A 73 21.71 -10.37 -17.04
C GLY A 73 21.22 -9.97 -18.43
N ASP A 74 20.20 -10.66 -18.93
CA ASP A 74 19.60 -10.37 -20.23
C ASP A 74 18.90 -8.98 -20.22
N GLY A 75 19.09 -8.22 -21.26
CA GLY A 75 18.51 -6.88 -21.41
C GLY A 75 18.97 -5.93 -20.30
N ASN A 76 18.02 -5.35 -19.57
CA ASN A 76 18.29 -4.37 -18.49
C ASN A 76 18.56 -5.02 -17.12
N ARG A 77 18.47 -6.33 -16.98
CA ARG A 77 18.58 -7.03 -15.67
C ARG A 77 19.90 -6.78 -14.95
N GLY A 78 21.01 -6.67 -15.69
CA GLY A 78 22.32 -6.36 -15.09
C GLY A 78 22.33 -4.98 -14.43
N VAL A 79 21.80 -3.97 -15.12
CA VAL A 79 21.65 -2.60 -14.59
C VAL A 79 20.73 -2.57 -13.39
N GLU A 80 19.57 -3.25 -13.47
CA GLU A 80 18.60 -3.30 -12.38
C GLU A 80 19.17 -3.96 -11.12
N LYS A 81 19.95 -5.04 -11.27
CA LYS A 81 20.66 -5.68 -10.14
C LYS A 81 21.69 -4.74 -9.50
N MET A 82 22.49 -4.04 -10.31
CA MET A 82 23.46 -3.07 -9.82
C MET A 82 22.74 -1.93 -9.07
N MET A 83 21.71 -1.36 -9.68
CA MET A 83 20.96 -0.25 -9.08
C MET A 83 20.21 -0.66 -7.82
N LYS A 84 19.67 -1.87 -7.77
CA LYS A 84 19.09 -2.42 -6.53
C LYS A 84 20.11 -2.42 -5.40
N ARG A 85 21.31 -2.96 -5.63
CA ARG A 85 22.39 -2.94 -4.64
C ARG A 85 22.82 -1.52 -4.28
N PHE A 86 22.84 -0.60 -5.26
CA PHE A 86 23.15 0.82 -5.06
C PHE A 86 22.14 1.47 -4.08
N PHE A 87 20.85 1.32 -4.33
CA PHE A 87 19.82 1.88 -3.45
C PHE A 87 19.80 1.21 -2.07
N GLN A 88 20.04 -0.08 -1.98
CA GLN A 88 20.18 -0.78 -0.70
C GLN A 88 21.37 -0.25 0.11
N ALA A 89 22.53 0.03 -0.53
CA ALA A 89 23.69 0.62 0.13
C ALA A 89 23.38 2.05 0.64
N LEU A 90 22.75 2.88 -0.20
CA LEU A 90 22.32 4.24 0.20
C LEU A 90 21.37 4.20 1.39
N ARG A 91 20.42 3.28 1.39
CA ARG A 91 19.45 3.12 2.48
C ARG A 91 20.11 2.68 3.77
N THR A 92 21.03 1.71 3.73
CA THR A 92 21.79 1.27 4.88
C THR A 92 22.56 2.43 5.51
N ILE A 93 23.28 3.21 4.69
CA ILE A 93 24.01 4.39 5.16
C ILE A 93 23.04 5.42 5.76
N SER A 94 21.92 5.70 5.10
CA SER A 94 20.92 6.67 5.59
C SER A 94 20.35 6.26 6.94
N ARG A 95 19.93 4.98 7.08
CA ARG A 95 19.39 4.42 8.32
C ARG A 95 20.38 4.51 9.48
N LEU A 96 21.59 4.02 9.27
CA LEU A 96 22.61 4.03 10.30
C LEU A 96 23.04 5.45 10.67
N THR A 97 23.14 6.34 9.67
CA THR A 97 23.43 7.75 9.92
C THR A 97 22.33 8.42 10.75
N ASP A 98 21.06 8.13 10.49
CA ASP A 98 19.94 8.66 11.28
C ASP A 98 20.04 8.20 12.75
N ILE A 99 20.24 6.90 12.99
CA ILE A 99 20.40 6.34 14.33
C ILE A 99 21.58 7.00 15.08
N LEU A 100 22.72 7.14 14.40
CA LEU A 100 23.93 7.71 14.99
C LEU A 100 23.80 9.23 15.25
N ILE A 101 23.10 9.97 14.38
CA ILE A 101 22.82 11.39 14.62
C ILE A 101 21.87 11.56 15.81
N LYS A 102 20.83 10.74 15.93
CA LYS A 102 19.94 10.74 17.08
C LYS A 102 20.71 10.44 18.36
N HIS A 103 21.50 9.38 18.36
CA HIS A 103 22.36 9.03 19.50
C HIS A 103 23.29 10.18 19.90
N TYR A 104 23.90 10.87 18.93
CA TYR A 104 24.74 12.04 19.19
C TYR A 104 23.96 13.19 19.81
N LYS A 105 22.77 13.53 19.28
CA LYS A 105 21.92 14.59 19.81
C LYS A 105 21.50 14.29 21.24
N GLU A 106 21.08 13.06 21.52
CA GLU A 106 20.60 12.61 22.83
C GLU A 106 21.71 12.69 23.90
N HIS A 107 22.97 12.34 23.55
CA HIS A 107 24.07 12.30 24.49
C HIS A 107 24.85 13.61 24.67
N PHE A 108 24.96 14.40 23.59
CA PHE A 108 25.87 15.56 23.60
C PHE A 108 25.19 16.90 23.42
N LEU A 109 23.94 16.91 22.93
CA LEU A 109 23.20 18.15 22.70
C LEU A 109 21.97 18.29 23.60
N SER A 110 21.61 17.26 24.38
CA SER A 110 20.55 17.40 25.38
C SER A 110 20.98 18.40 26.43
N THR A 111 20.20 19.47 26.57
CA THR A 111 20.37 20.49 27.59
C THR A 111 20.09 19.87 28.97
N ASN A 112 20.78 20.31 30.00
CA ASN A 112 20.58 19.93 31.43
C ASN A 112 19.19 20.44 31.93
N GLY A 113 18.10 20.07 31.25
CA GLY A 113 16.75 20.39 31.65
C GLY A 113 16.07 19.27 32.43
N GLU A 114 14.91 19.56 32.98
CA GLU A 114 14.08 18.54 33.63
C GLU A 114 13.74 17.44 32.62
N VAL A 115 13.92 16.18 33.04
CA VAL A 115 13.57 15.00 32.26
C VAL A 115 12.13 14.63 32.57
N PHE A 116 11.25 14.75 31.57
CA PHE A 116 9.85 14.35 31.70
C PHE A 116 9.68 12.91 31.20
N ILE A 117 9.29 12.03 32.10
CA ILE A 117 9.01 10.63 31.79
C ILE A 117 7.49 10.43 31.89
N HIS A 118 6.90 9.92 30.80
CA HIS A 118 5.51 9.59 30.74
C HIS A 118 5.37 8.09 30.35
N PRO A 119 5.04 7.20 31.30
CA PRO A 119 4.79 5.80 31.01
C PRO A 119 3.57 5.63 30.07
N LEU A 120 3.70 4.82 29.04
CA LEU A 120 2.61 4.48 28.12
C LEU A 120 1.97 3.14 28.50
N ASP A 121 2.83 2.16 28.85
CA ASP A 121 2.43 0.86 29.38
C ASP A 121 3.60 0.26 30.19
N ASP A 122 3.55 -1.06 30.48
CA ASP A 122 4.62 -1.77 31.22
C ASP A 122 5.92 -1.90 30.42
N ASN A 123 5.91 -1.64 29.10
CA ASN A 123 7.03 -1.88 28.19
C ASN A 123 7.56 -0.61 27.54
N PHE A 124 6.72 0.42 27.38
CA PHE A 124 7.05 1.66 26.68
C PHE A 124 6.83 2.90 27.53
N GLU A 125 7.65 3.91 27.29
CA GLU A 125 7.54 5.23 27.91
C GLU A 125 8.00 6.33 26.94
N LEU A 126 7.54 7.54 27.15
CA LEU A 126 8.05 8.74 26.50
C LEU A 126 9.00 9.47 27.44
N VAL A 127 10.23 9.67 27.01
CA VAL A 127 11.23 10.49 27.68
C VAL A 127 11.48 11.73 26.82
N ASN A 128 11.03 12.89 27.26
CA ASN A 128 11.13 14.14 26.50
C ASN A 128 10.66 14.02 25.03
N GLN A 129 9.51 13.38 24.79
CA GLN A 129 8.95 13.06 23.47
C GLN A 129 9.72 11.99 22.69
N SER A 130 10.73 11.36 23.24
CA SER A 130 11.39 10.19 22.64
C SER A 130 10.76 8.91 23.16
N LEU A 131 10.35 8.03 22.26
CA LEU A 131 9.76 6.74 22.58
C LEU A 131 10.83 5.74 22.94
N CYS A 132 10.81 5.30 24.19
CA CYS A 132 11.82 4.45 24.81
C CYS A 132 11.22 3.11 25.24
N LEU A 133 12.08 2.07 25.22
CA LEU A 133 11.78 0.80 25.87
C LEU A 133 12.10 0.90 27.37
N ARG A 134 11.19 0.37 28.20
CA ARG A 134 11.45 0.21 29.65
C ARG A 134 12.29 -1.04 29.94
N LYS A 135 12.36 -2.00 28.99
CA LYS A 135 13.14 -3.24 29.06
C LYS A 135 13.87 -3.45 27.74
N ASN A 136 15.18 -3.51 27.76
CA ASN A 136 16.00 -3.60 26.55
C ASN A 136 15.85 -4.91 25.76
N ASP A 137 15.39 -5.99 26.38
CA ASP A 137 15.21 -7.31 25.74
C ASP A 137 13.78 -7.57 25.25
N LEU A 138 12.90 -6.56 25.29
CA LEU A 138 11.48 -6.70 24.95
C LEU A 138 11.26 -7.34 23.57
N PHE A 139 11.88 -6.78 22.54
CA PHE A 139 11.68 -7.23 21.15
C PHE A 139 12.30 -8.61 20.87
N LEU A 140 13.33 -8.99 21.60
CA LEU A 140 13.93 -10.33 21.53
C LEU A 140 13.00 -11.40 22.11
N ARG A 141 12.33 -11.09 23.21
CA ARG A 141 11.39 -12.00 23.86
C ARG A 141 10.01 -12.03 23.21
N TYR A 142 9.56 -10.89 22.76
CA TYR A 142 8.23 -10.67 22.23
C TYR A 142 8.30 -9.88 20.91
N PRO A 143 8.63 -10.53 19.76
CA PRO A 143 8.83 -9.85 18.49
C PRO A 143 7.58 -9.11 17.98
N ASP A 144 6.37 -9.56 18.35
CA ASP A 144 5.10 -8.88 18.04
C ASP A 144 5.03 -7.46 18.62
N ARG A 145 5.77 -7.20 19.74
CA ARG A 145 5.84 -5.88 20.38
C ARG A 145 6.58 -4.83 19.55
N ILE A 146 7.31 -5.26 18.51
CA ILE A 146 7.86 -4.34 17.50
C ILE A 146 6.77 -3.48 16.88
N LEU A 147 5.58 -4.04 16.62
CA LEU A 147 4.47 -3.28 16.03
C LEU A 147 3.83 -2.29 17.00
N ASP A 148 3.88 -2.55 18.31
CA ASP A 148 3.40 -1.61 19.32
C ASP A 148 4.25 -0.32 19.34
N LEU A 149 5.55 -0.38 19.03
CA LEU A 149 6.40 0.80 18.86
C LEU A 149 5.81 1.76 17.82
N PHE A 150 5.40 1.23 16.66
CA PHE A 150 4.84 2.04 15.57
C PHE A 150 3.40 2.47 15.86
N PHE A 151 2.64 1.67 16.60
CA PHE A 151 1.34 2.09 17.11
C PHE A 151 1.47 3.34 18.00
N TYR A 152 2.38 3.35 18.97
CA TYR A 152 2.60 4.53 19.82
C TYR A 152 3.07 5.76 19.04
N LEU A 153 3.85 5.59 17.96
CA LEU A 153 4.22 6.71 17.09
C LEU A 153 3.00 7.36 16.43
N THR A 154 1.96 6.60 16.09
CA THR A 154 0.72 7.16 15.53
C THR A 154 -0.10 7.91 16.58
N GLN A 155 -0.04 7.49 17.85
CA GLN A 155 -0.78 8.12 18.95
C GLN A 155 -0.12 9.42 19.42
N HIS A 156 1.18 9.59 19.22
CA HIS A 156 1.97 10.71 19.70
C HIS A 156 2.62 11.44 18.52
N ALA A 157 1.91 12.43 17.94
CA ALA A 157 2.29 13.10 16.69
C ALA A 157 3.70 13.75 16.70
N LYS A 158 4.21 14.14 17.88
CA LYS A 158 5.54 14.75 18.05
C LYS A 158 6.61 13.76 18.50
N ALA A 159 6.22 12.52 18.81
CA ALA A 159 7.17 11.54 19.31
C ALA A 159 8.14 11.09 18.21
N GLU A 160 9.39 10.92 18.58
CA GLU A 160 10.44 10.25 17.79
C GLU A 160 10.87 8.97 18.51
N ILE A 161 11.46 8.03 17.78
CA ILE A 161 12.03 6.83 18.41
C ILE A 161 13.42 7.17 18.95
N HIS A 162 13.68 6.87 20.22
CA HIS A 162 14.98 7.02 20.84
C HIS A 162 16.04 6.12 20.19
N SER A 163 17.28 6.57 20.10
CA SER A 163 18.35 5.83 19.43
C SER A 163 18.60 4.45 20.04
N SER A 164 18.51 4.32 21.38
CA SER A 164 18.65 3.03 22.05
C SER A 164 17.53 2.05 21.66
N THR A 165 16.30 2.53 21.52
CA THR A 165 15.17 1.73 21.07
C THR A 165 15.36 1.26 19.62
N LEU A 166 15.85 2.13 18.73
CA LEU A 166 16.20 1.77 17.35
C LEU A 166 17.28 0.70 17.29
N ARG A 167 18.31 0.78 18.16
CA ARG A 167 19.35 -0.25 18.24
C ARG A 167 18.80 -1.58 18.72
N GLN A 168 17.95 -1.59 19.75
CA GLN A 168 17.28 -2.81 20.20
C GLN A 168 16.38 -3.39 19.09
N LEU A 169 15.70 -2.54 18.33
CA LEU A 169 14.92 -2.96 17.16
C LEU A 169 15.83 -3.65 16.11
N GLN A 170 16.98 -3.06 15.74
CA GLN A 170 17.90 -3.67 14.79
C GLN A 170 18.42 -5.04 15.26
N ILE A 171 18.84 -5.14 16.52
CA ILE A 171 19.30 -6.41 17.13
C ILE A 171 18.20 -7.46 17.08
N ALA A 172 16.95 -7.08 17.38
CA ALA A 172 15.82 -8.00 17.34
C ALA A 172 15.52 -8.46 15.91
N LEU A 173 15.52 -7.55 14.91
CA LEU A 173 15.29 -7.90 13.51
C LEU A 173 16.36 -8.85 12.96
N GLU A 174 17.63 -8.66 13.32
CA GLU A 174 18.74 -9.56 12.95
C GLU A 174 18.62 -10.95 13.61
N SER A 175 17.95 -11.02 14.77
CA SER A 175 17.79 -12.24 15.56
C SER A 175 16.51 -13.02 15.25
N LEU A 176 15.64 -12.51 14.37
CA LEU A 176 14.39 -13.18 14.02
C LEU A 176 14.64 -14.53 13.37
N THR A 177 14.00 -15.58 13.90
CA THR A 177 14.03 -16.94 13.35
C THR A 177 12.85 -17.26 12.45
N GLN A 178 11.83 -16.40 12.45
CA GLN A 178 10.63 -16.51 11.63
C GLN A 178 10.19 -15.11 11.19
N LYS A 179 9.32 -15.02 10.17
CA LYS A 179 8.73 -13.74 9.75
C LYS A 179 7.78 -13.21 10.80
N LEU A 180 7.66 -11.90 10.93
CA LEU A 180 6.70 -11.29 11.87
C LEU A 180 5.26 -11.66 11.53
N CYS A 181 4.90 -11.81 10.26
CA CYS A 181 3.56 -12.24 9.85
C CYS A 181 3.22 -13.69 10.24
N ASP A 182 4.20 -14.52 10.59
CA ASP A 182 3.96 -15.88 11.08
C ASP A 182 3.44 -15.89 12.52
N ILE A 183 3.62 -14.77 13.25
CA ILE A 183 3.18 -14.58 14.64
C ILE A 183 1.73 -14.07 14.65
N PRO A 184 0.75 -14.80 15.22
CA PRO A 184 -0.67 -14.40 15.21
C PRO A 184 -0.92 -13.02 15.81
N GLU A 185 -0.30 -12.70 16.95
CA GLU A 185 -0.43 -11.40 17.63
C GLU A 185 0.12 -10.25 16.79
N ALA A 186 1.18 -10.50 16.01
CA ALA A 186 1.73 -9.50 15.10
C ALA A 186 0.78 -9.22 13.92
N ARG A 187 0.04 -10.21 13.44
CA ARG A 187 -0.93 -10.01 12.35
C ARG A 187 -2.05 -9.06 12.74
N GLU A 188 -2.64 -9.26 13.90
CA GLU A 188 -3.70 -8.39 14.41
C GLU A 188 -3.20 -6.94 14.57
N LYS A 189 -2.01 -6.78 15.16
CA LYS A 189 -1.39 -5.47 15.35
C LYS A 189 -1.06 -4.79 14.02
N PHE A 190 -0.57 -5.52 13.03
CA PHE A 190 -0.25 -4.98 11.72
C PHE A 190 -1.49 -4.42 11.01
N ILE A 191 -2.59 -5.18 10.99
CA ILE A 191 -3.86 -4.72 10.40
C ILE A 191 -4.41 -3.52 11.16
N ARG A 192 -4.33 -3.51 12.48
CA ARG A 192 -4.77 -2.39 13.31
C ARG A 192 -4.04 -1.07 12.99
N LEU A 193 -2.79 -1.13 12.52
CA LEU A 193 -2.02 0.08 12.17
C LEU A 193 -2.65 0.88 11.04
N PHE A 194 -3.29 0.24 10.04
CA PHE A 194 -3.86 0.95 8.88
C PHE A 194 -4.95 1.97 9.25
N ASN A 195 -5.65 1.76 10.37
CA ASN A 195 -6.72 2.64 10.83
C ASN A 195 -6.28 3.67 11.89
N GLN A 196 -4.96 3.80 12.11
CA GLN A 196 -4.43 4.77 13.05
C GLN A 196 -4.28 6.17 12.40
N PRO A 197 -4.28 7.26 13.19
CA PRO A 197 -4.03 8.59 12.67
C PRO A 197 -2.68 8.69 11.97
N LYS A 198 -2.67 9.18 10.72
CA LYS A 198 -1.47 9.29 9.90
C LYS A 198 -0.65 7.99 9.86
N ALA A 199 -1.36 6.87 9.70
CA ALA A 199 -0.80 5.52 9.74
C ALA A 199 0.40 5.37 8.79
N ILE A 200 0.26 5.85 7.55
CA ILE A 200 1.31 5.67 6.56
C ILE A 200 2.53 6.52 6.91
N GLN A 201 2.31 7.79 7.21
CA GLN A 201 3.39 8.70 7.57
C GLN A 201 4.08 8.31 8.89
N ARG A 202 3.32 7.86 9.90
CA ARG A 202 3.80 7.67 11.26
C ARG A 202 4.18 6.23 11.60
N ALA A 203 3.65 5.24 10.87
CA ALA A 203 3.99 3.83 11.10
C ALA A 203 4.69 3.20 9.90
N PHE A 204 4.07 3.17 8.71
CA PHE A 204 4.59 2.40 7.58
C PHE A 204 5.90 2.96 7.00
N LEU A 205 6.05 4.28 6.89
CA LEU A 205 7.32 4.89 6.47
C LEU A 205 8.47 4.57 7.43
N PRO A 206 8.35 4.75 8.77
CA PRO A 206 9.38 4.34 9.70
C PRO A 206 9.62 2.82 9.71
N MET A 207 8.56 1.99 9.59
CA MET A 207 8.71 0.54 9.46
C MET A 207 9.56 0.17 8.24
N HIS A 208 9.35 0.84 7.12
CA HIS A 208 10.19 0.68 5.94
C HIS A 208 11.63 1.15 6.21
N GLN A 209 11.80 2.36 6.73
CA GLN A 209 13.11 2.96 7.01
C GLN A 209 13.98 2.07 7.90
N TYR A 210 13.40 1.43 8.90
CA TYR A 210 14.12 0.59 9.88
C TYR A 210 14.06 -0.90 9.58
N GLY A 211 13.52 -1.34 8.43
CA GLY A 211 13.55 -2.72 7.97
C GLY A 211 12.44 -3.63 8.49
N VAL A 212 11.44 -3.08 9.19
CA VAL A 212 10.33 -3.88 9.75
C VAL A 212 9.39 -4.39 8.66
N LEU A 213 9.14 -3.63 7.58
CA LEU A 213 8.32 -4.13 6.47
C LEU A 213 8.97 -5.35 5.80
N THR A 214 10.28 -5.35 5.62
CA THR A 214 11.03 -6.50 5.07
C THR A 214 10.97 -7.71 6.01
N ALA A 215 10.98 -7.50 7.32
CA ALA A 215 10.86 -8.57 8.32
C ALA A 215 9.40 -9.09 8.43
N TYR A 216 8.42 -8.29 8.06
CA TYR A 216 7.01 -8.65 8.10
C TYR A 216 6.54 -9.31 6.79
N LEU A 217 6.78 -8.67 5.64
CA LEU A 217 6.34 -9.10 4.31
C LEU A 217 7.49 -9.77 3.55
N PRO A 218 7.46 -11.09 3.33
CA PRO A 218 8.52 -11.78 2.58
C PRO A 218 8.74 -11.20 1.17
N GLN A 219 7.65 -10.81 0.51
CA GLN A 219 7.67 -10.26 -0.86
C GLN A 219 8.33 -8.88 -0.93
N TRP A 220 8.28 -8.10 0.15
CA TRP A 220 8.85 -6.76 0.22
C TRP A 220 10.34 -6.72 -0.08
N GLN A 221 11.08 -7.74 0.33
CA GLN A 221 12.51 -7.88 0.03
C GLN A 221 12.78 -7.92 -1.50
N GLY A 222 11.84 -8.46 -2.27
CA GLY A 222 11.93 -8.50 -3.74
C GLY A 222 12.00 -7.13 -4.38
N ILE A 223 11.17 -6.20 -3.91
CA ILE A 223 11.03 -4.85 -4.47
C ILE A 223 11.89 -3.80 -3.77
N GLU A 224 12.49 -4.12 -2.63
CA GLU A 224 13.31 -3.19 -1.84
C GLU A 224 14.53 -2.72 -2.63
N GLY A 225 14.54 -1.42 -2.96
CA GLY A 225 15.56 -0.80 -3.81
C GLY A 225 15.50 -1.20 -5.29
N LEU A 226 14.47 -1.93 -5.72
CA LEU A 226 14.30 -2.32 -7.11
C LEU A 226 13.93 -1.10 -7.96
N MET A 227 14.76 -0.78 -8.95
CA MET A 227 14.50 0.25 -9.94
C MET A 227 14.07 -0.40 -11.25
N GLN A 228 13.00 0.10 -11.86
CA GLN A 228 12.67 -0.21 -13.24
C GLN A 228 13.53 0.69 -14.15
N PHE A 229 14.24 0.08 -15.09
CA PHE A 229 15.10 0.83 -16.01
C PHE A 229 14.27 1.39 -17.17
N ASP A 230 13.49 2.43 -16.89
CA ASP A 230 12.71 3.21 -17.85
C ASP A 230 12.72 4.71 -17.52
N LEU A 231 12.20 5.52 -18.45
CA LEU A 231 12.23 6.99 -18.33
C LEU A 231 11.08 7.58 -17.49
N PHE A 232 10.11 6.77 -17.08
CA PHE A 232 8.90 7.23 -16.40
C PHE A 232 8.98 7.07 -14.89
N HIS A 233 9.64 5.99 -14.41
CA HIS A 233 9.77 5.69 -13.00
C HIS A 233 11.02 6.32 -12.40
N ILE A 234 10.83 7.36 -11.60
CA ILE A 234 11.94 8.09 -10.94
C ILE A 234 12.27 7.54 -9.55
N TYR A 235 11.40 6.67 -9.03
CA TYR A 235 11.54 6.04 -7.71
C TYR A 235 11.76 4.53 -7.83
N THR A 236 12.33 3.94 -6.80
CA THR A 236 12.34 2.48 -6.63
C THR A 236 10.92 1.98 -6.34
N VAL A 237 10.63 0.71 -6.63
CA VAL A 237 9.27 0.15 -6.50
C VAL A 237 8.75 0.24 -5.06
N ASP A 238 9.58 -0.01 -4.06
CA ASP A 238 9.25 0.14 -2.65
C ASP A 238 8.94 1.60 -2.26
N GLU A 239 9.75 2.54 -2.71
CA GLU A 239 9.52 3.99 -2.48
C GLU A 239 8.26 4.46 -3.20
N HIS A 240 8.04 4.03 -4.44
CA HIS A 240 6.82 4.31 -5.19
C HIS A 240 5.58 3.80 -4.45
N THR A 241 5.58 2.54 -4.02
CA THR A 241 4.47 1.94 -3.28
C THR A 241 4.11 2.74 -2.02
N LEU A 242 5.10 3.15 -1.25
CA LEU A 242 4.87 3.99 -0.06
C LEU A 242 4.35 5.38 -0.41
N ARG A 243 4.80 5.96 -1.54
CA ARG A 243 4.26 7.24 -2.04
C ARG A 243 2.81 7.12 -2.48
N VAL A 244 2.41 6.00 -3.09
CA VAL A 244 1.00 5.71 -3.39
C VAL A 244 0.18 5.69 -2.10
N MET A 245 0.63 4.96 -1.08
CA MET A 245 -0.05 4.90 0.22
C MET A 245 -0.13 6.28 0.90
N LEU A 246 0.96 7.07 0.87
CA LEU A 246 0.98 8.44 1.39
C LEU A 246 0.01 9.36 0.64
N LYS A 247 -0.08 9.21 -0.69
CA LYS A 247 -1.03 10.00 -1.48
C LYS A 247 -2.46 9.63 -1.14
N LEU A 248 -2.78 8.35 -0.94
CA LEU A 248 -4.09 7.93 -0.42
C LEU A 248 -4.38 8.58 0.93
N GLU A 249 -3.44 8.51 1.88
CA GLU A 249 -3.61 9.14 3.20
C GLU A 249 -3.83 10.67 3.09
N SER A 250 -3.15 11.32 2.14
CA SER A 250 -3.28 12.77 1.92
C SER A 250 -4.68 13.20 1.49
N PHE A 251 -5.47 12.32 0.85
CA PHE A 251 -6.84 12.65 0.43
C PHE A 251 -7.76 13.01 1.59
N LEU A 252 -7.39 12.72 2.84
CA LEU A 252 -8.10 13.19 4.04
C LEU A 252 -7.88 14.67 4.36
N ALA A 253 -6.86 15.28 3.79
CA ALA A 253 -6.52 16.68 4.09
C ALA A 253 -7.47 17.65 3.36
N GLU A 254 -7.86 18.72 4.02
CA GLU A 254 -8.81 19.72 3.49
C GLU A 254 -8.33 20.36 2.18
N ASN A 255 -7.03 20.59 2.02
CA ASN A 255 -6.45 21.14 0.80
C ASN A 255 -6.57 20.20 -0.41
N GLU A 256 -6.80 18.92 -0.20
CA GLU A 256 -7.01 17.95 -1.28
C GLU A 256 -8.43 18.02 -1.87
N ALA A 257 -9.39 18.63 -1.17
CA ALA A 257 -10.75 18.85 -1.68
C ALA A 257 -10.77 19.67 -2.98
N GLU A 258 -9.82 20.60 -3.16
CA GLU A 258 -9.69 21.38 -4.41
C GLU A 258 -8.91 20.64 -5.49
N SER A 259 -7.81 19.98 -5.08
CA SER A 259 -6.89 19.31 -6.02
C SER A 259 -7.42 17.98 -6.53
N HIS A 260 -8.10 17.21 -5.65
CA HIS A 260 -8.60 15.86 -5.91
C HIS A 260 -10.01 15.65 -5.31
N PRO A 261 -11.03 16.41 -5.75
CA PRO A 261 -12.35 16.47 -5.09
C PRO A 261 -13.03 15.10 -4.99
N ILE A 262 -12.98 14.28 -6.04
CA ILE A 262 -13.57 12.93 -6.05
C ILE A 262 -12.88 12.03 -5.04
N CYS A 263 -11.55 11.97 -5.06
CA CYS A 263 -10.78 11.14 -4.12
C CYS A 263 -10.96 11.60 -2.68
N HIS A 264 -10.97 12.91 -2.42
CA HIS A 264 -11.24 13.47 -1.09
C HIS A 264 -12.64 13.07 -0.60
N GLN A 265 -13.67 13.21 -1.44
CA GLN A 265 -15.04 12.82 -1.10
C GLN A 265 -15.14 11.32 -0.80
N ILE A 266 -14.61 10.46 -1.70
CA ILE A 266 -14.63 9.00 -1.54
C ILE A 266 -13.91 8.61 -0.24
N PHE A 267 -12.66 9.07 -0.08
CA PHE A 267 -11.80 8.66 1.01
C PHE A 267 -12.30 9.12 2.38
N SER A 268 -13.02 10.25 2.43
CA SER A 268 -13.68 10.76 3.64
C SER A 268 -14.88 9.89 4.06
N GLN A 269 -15.53 9.20 3.14
CA GLN A 269 -16.67 8.34 3.40
C GLN A 269 -16.30 6.90 3.79
N ILE A 270 -15.06 6.47 3.48
CA ILE A 270 -14.56 5.15 3.84
C ILE A 270 -14.18 5.14 5.32
N SER A 271 -14.92 4.38 6.14
CA SER A 271 -14.64 4.24 7.57
C SER A 271 -13.43 3.34 7.85
N ASP A 272 -13.34 2.19 7.19
CA ASP A 272 -12.20 1.29 7.23
C ASP A 272 -11.42 1.34 5.91
N ARG A 273 -10.21 1.89 5.95
CA ARG A 273 -9.33 2.09 4.80
C ARG A 273 -8.34 0.95 4.60
N THR A 274 -8.37 -0.05 5.47
CA THR A 274 -7.42 -1.17 5.48
C THR A 274 -7.34 -1.85 4.13
N LEU A 275 -8.49 -2.18 3.53
CA LEU A 275 -8.56 -2.88 2.25
C LEU A 275 -7.84 -2.11 1.13
N LEU A 276 -8.09 -0.81 1.04
CA LEU A 276 -7.48 0.04 0.00
C LEU A 276 -5.98 0.23 0.23
N TYR A 277 -5.54 0.42 1.48
CA TYR A 277 -4.13 0.50 1.81
C TYR A 277 -3.38 -0.83 1.55
N VAL A 278 -4.00 -1.96 1.87
CA VAL A 278 -3.42 -3.29 1.58
C VAL A 278 -3.34 -3.49 0.07
N ALA A 279 -4.37 -3.15 -0.69
CA ALA A 279 -4.32 -3.21 -2.15
C ALA A 279 -3.20 -2.32 -2.72
N ALA A 280 -3.05 -1.09 -2.20
CA ALA A 280 -1.95 -0.20 -2.56
C ALA A 280 -0.57 -0.76 -2.19
N LEU A 281 -0.43 -1.43 -1.05
CA LEU A 281 0.81 -2.09 -0.63
C LEU A 281 1.22 -3.21 -1.59
N PHE A 282 0.25 -3.89 -2.20
CA PHE A 282 0.47 -5.06 -3.04
C PHE A 282 0.39 -4.80 -4.55
N HIS A 283 -0.07 -3.64 -5.02
CA HIS A 283 -0.33 -3.42 -6.46
C HIS A 283 0.88 -3.69 -7.37
N ASP A 284 2.08 -3.38 -6.88
CA ASP A 284 3.37 -3.55 -7.58
C ASP A 284 4.32 -4.55 -6.90
N ILE A 285 3.87 -5.29 -5.88
CA ILE A 285 4.72 -6.13 -5.02
C ILE A 285 5.48 -7.23 -5.78
N ALA A 286 4.96 -7.66 -6.92
CA ALA A 286 5.53 -8.74 -7.72
C ALA A 286 6.43 -8.26 -8.86
N LYS A 287 6.69 -6.95 -8.98
CA LYS A 287 7.62 -6.41 -9.98
C LYS A 287 9.02 -7.04 -9.84
N GLY A 288 9.68 -7.27 -10.96
CA GLY A 288 11.02 -7.86 -11.01
C GLY A 288 11.10 -9.38 -10.90
N ARG A 289 9.98 -10.08 -10.66
CA ARG A 289 9.96 -11.57 -10.60
C ARG A 289 9.86 -12.26 -11.97
N GLY A 290 9.57 -11.49 -13.02
CA GLY A 290 9.27 -12.03 -14.36
C GLY A 290 7.81 -12.47 -14.49
N GLY A 291 7.24 -12.36 -15.68
CA GLY A 291 5.82 -12.58 -15.92
C GLY A 291 4.95 -11.33 -15.64
N ASP A 292 3.64 -11.53 -15.58
CA ASP A 292 2.70 -10.47 -15.28
C ASP A 292 2.69 -10.18 -13.77
N HIS A 293 3.18 -9.00 -13.39
CA HIS A 293 3.27 -8.60 -11.98
C HIS A 293 1.88 -8.41 -11.31
N ALA A 294 0.85 -8.08 -12.09
CA ALA A 294 -0.49 -7.91 -11.56
C ALA A 294 -1.12 -9.27 -11.19
N GLU A 295 -0.94 -10.29 -12.03
CA GLU A 295 -1.38 -11.65 -11.72
C GLU A 295 -0.62 -12.24 -10.53
N LEU A 296 0.70 -12.14 -10.52
CA LEU A 296 1.54 -12.61 -9.40
C LEU A 296 1.23 -11.84 -8.09
N GLY A 297 1.01 -10.53 -8.19
CA GLY A 297 0.61 -9.70 -7.04
C GLY A 297 -0.76 -10.07 -6.50
N ALA A 298 -1.68 -10.48 -7.39
CA ALA A 298 -3.01 -10.96 -7.00
C ALA A 298 -2.95 -12.28 -6.21
N GLU A 299 -2.01 -13.17 -6.53
CA GLU A 299 -1.74 -14.38 -5.74
C GLU A 299 -1.17 -14.02 -4.36
N ASP A 300 -0.18 -13.14 -4.32
CA ASP A 300 0.45 -12.69 -3.06
C ASP A 300 -0.55 -12.04 -2.10
N ILE A 301 -1.40 -11.13 -2.61
CA ILE A 301 -2.40 -10.48 -1.76
C ILE A 301 -3.48 -11.45 -1.29
N ALA A 302 -3.84 -12.45 -2.10
CA ALA A 302 -4.77 -13.49 -1.70
C ALA A 302 -4.25 -14.31 -0.51
N ASP A 303 -2.98 -14.69 -0.54
CA ASP A 303 -2.33 -15.42 0.54
C ASP A 303 -2.19 -14.55 1.79
N PHE A 304 -1.79 -13.29 1.63
CA PHE A 304 -1.76 -12.33 2.73
C PHE A 304 -3.13 -12.15 3.37
N ALA A 305 -4.17 -11.92 2.58
CA ALA A 305 -5.51 -11.66 3.08
C ALA A 305 -6.11 -12.88 3.82
N ARG A 306 -5.89 -14.09 3.30
CA ARG A 306 -6.29 -15.33 4.00
C ARG A 306 -5.56 -15.49 5.34
N LEU A 307 -4.25 -15.24 5.36
CA LEU A 307 -3.43 -15.33 6.57
C LEU A 307 -3.87 -14.34 7.65
N HIS A 308 -4.36 -13.16 7.25
CA HIS A 308 -4.81 -12.09 8.15
C HIS A 308 -6.32 -12.14 8.48
N GLY A 309 -7.05 -13.15 8.00
CA GLY A 309 -8.43 -13.40 8.38
C GLY A 309 -9.47 -12.47 7.73
N PHE A 310 -9.16 -11.90 6.56
CA PHE A 310 -10.14 -11.14 5.78
C PHE A 310 -11.26 -12.04 5.27
N ASP A 311 -12.45 -11.49 5.12
CA ASP A 311 -13.59 -12.23 4.60
C ASP A 311 -13.46 -12.47 3.07
N ARG A 312 -14.33 -13.36 2.56
CA ARG A 312 -14.28 -13.73 1.13
C ARG A 312 -14.49 -12.54 0.19
N ARG A 313 -15.38 -11.60 0.53
CA ARG A 313 -15.68 -10.45 -0.33
C ARG A 313 -14.53 -9.44 -0.32
N GLU A 314 -13.93 -9.25 0.82
CA GLU A 314 -12.74 -8.42 0.99
C GLU A 314 -11.57 -8.99 0.18
N ILE A 315 -11.32 -10.31 0.28
CA ILE A 315 -10.28 -11.01 -0.49
C ILE A 315 -10.52 -10.87 -1.99
N GLU A 316 -11.73 -11.14 -2.48
CA GLU A 316 -12.09 -11.00 -3.90
C GLU A 316 -11.92 -9.55 -4.40
N THR A 317 -12.22 -8.57 -3.56
CA THR A 317 -12.04 -7.14 -3.90
C THR A 317 -10.57 -6.75 -3.94
N MET A 318 -9.76 -7.20 -2.99
CA MET A 318 -8.32 -6.95 -2.96
C MET A 318 -7.60 -7.60 -4.14
N ILE A 319 -7.91 -8.86 -4.46
CA ILE A 319 -7.38 -9.57 -5.63
C ILE A 319 -7.70 -8.78 -6.90
N TRP A 320 -8.97 -8.38 -7.06
CA TRP A 320 -9.42 -7.62 -8.21
C TRP A 320 -8.70 -6.27 -8.33
N LEU A 321 -8.56 -5.52 -7.22
CA LEU A 321 -7.88 -4.23 -7.22
C LEU A 321 -6.41 -4.34 -7.65
N VAL A 322 -5.69 -5.35 -7.16
CA VAL A 322 -4.28 -5.56 -7.54
C VAL A 322 -4.18 -5.99 -9.00
N LYS A 323 -5.03 -6.90 -9.44
CA LYS A 323 -5.05 -7.40 -10.82
C LYS A 323 -5.40 -6.29 -11.81
N GLU A 324 -6.39 -5.49 -11.52
CA GLU A 324 -6.98 -4.50 -12.42
C GLU A 324 -6.55 -3.06 -12.08
N HIS A 325 -5.47 -2.85 -11.29
CA HIS A 325 -5.07 -1.50 -10.87
C HIS A 325 -4.78 -0.54 -12.04
N LEU A 326 -4.39 -1.05 -13.21
CA LEU A 326 -4.15 -0.27 -14.43
C LEU A 326 -5.41 -0.04 -15.29
N LEU A 327 -6.53 -0.74 -15.02
CA LEU A 327 -7.73 -0.74 -15.86
C LEU A 327 -8.26 0.68 -16.10
N MET A 328 -8.46 1.46 -15.04
CA MET A 328 -8.98 2.82 -15.17
C MET A 328 -8.01 3.74 -15.93
N SER A 329 -6.71 3.61 -15.68
CA SER A 329 -5.67 4.38 -16.34
C SER A 329 -5.61 4.07 -17.85
N ILE A 330 -5.69 2.80 -18.22
CA ILE A 330 -5.69 2.35 -19.62
C ILE A 330 -6.96 2.82 -20.32
N THR A 331 -8.14 2.64 -19.70
CA THR A 331 -9.41 3.05 -20.28
C THR A 331 -9.46 4.56 -20.51
N ALA A 332 -9.15 5.36 -19.48
CA ALA A 332 -9.21 6.81 -19.57
C ALA A 332 -8.23 7.39 -20.59
N GLN A 333 -7.00 6.85 -20.70
CA GLN A 333 -5.97 7.46 -21.54
C GLN A 333 -5.87 6.88 -22.96
N ARG A 334 -6.46 5.72 -23.23
CA ARG A 334 -6.32 5.00 -24.52
C ARG A 334 -7.63 4.69 -25.22
N ARG A 335 -8.79 4.99 -24.61
CA ARG A 335 -10.11 4.75 -25.18
C ARG A 335 -10.90 6.06 -25.25
N ASP A 336 -11.91 6.12 -26.13
CA ASP A 336 -12.84 7.24 -26.14
C ASP A 336 -13.88 7.03 -25.03
N ILE A 337 -13.74 7.77 -23.93
CA ILE A 337 -14.65 7.71 -22.78
C ILE A 337 -16.04 8.31 -23.04
N HIS A 338 -16.24 8.98 -24.18
CA HIS A 338 -17.55 9.48 -24.61
C HIS A 338 -18.35 8.42 -25.38
N ASP A 339 -17.71 7.31 -25.78
CA ASP A 339 -18.37 6.17 -26.36
C ASP A 339 -19.10 5.37 -25.26
N PRO A 340 -20.45 5.25 -25.32
CA PRO A 340 -21.22 4.49 -24.33
C PRO A 340 -20.79 3.03 -24.20
N GLU A 341 -20.32 2.40 -25.26
CA GLU A 341 -19.87 1.01 -25.25
C GLU A 341 -18.58 0.87 -24.40
N VAL A 342 -17.66 1.84 -24.50
CA VAL A 342 -16.44 1.86 -23.68
C VAL A 342 -16.78 2.00 -22.21
N VAL A 343 -17.70 2.90 -21.85
CA VAL A 343 -18.14 3.10 -20.46
C VAL A 343 -18.86 1.86 -19.93
N MET A 344 -19.71 1.23 -20.73
CA MET A 344 -20.43 0.02 -20.35
C MET A 344 -19.46 -1.14 -20.10
N ASN A 345 -18.51 -1.40 -21.00
CA ASN A 345 -17.48 -2.43 -20.84
C ASN A 345 -16.61 -2.18 -19.59
N PHE A 346 -16.28 -0.92 -19.32
CA PHE A 346 -15.56 -0.56 -18.09
C PHE A 346 -16.41 -0.82 -16.85
N ALA A 347 -17.70 -0.44 -16.85
CA ALA A 347 -18.63 -0.68 -15.75
C ALA A 347 -18.83 -2.18 -15.46
N GLU A 348 -18.96 -3.01 -16.51
CA GLU A 348 -19.05 -4.47 -16.38
C GLU A 348 -17.81 -5.08 -15.71
N ASN A 349 -16.62 -4.61 -16.07
CA ASN A 349 -15.38 -5.06 -15.43
C ASN A 349 -15.28 -4.62 -13.97
N VAL A 350 -15.68 -3.39 -13.66
CA VAL A 350 -15.65 -2.83 -12.30
C VAL A 350 -16.74 -3.45 -11.41
N GLN A 351 -17.91 -3.76 -11.97
CA GLN A 351 -19.06 -4.46 -11.37
C GLN A 351 -19.87 -3.66 -10.35
N ASN A 352 -19.27 -2.83 -9.50
CA ASN A 352 -20.00 -2.11 -8.46
C ASN A 352 -19.33 -0.80 -8.05
N ARG A 353 -20.09 0.02 -7.32
CA ARG A 353 -19.65 1.34 -6.87
C ARG A 353 -18.44 1.30 -5.92
N VAL A 354 -18.35 0.32 -5.04
CA VAL A 354 -17.24 0.20 -4.07
C VAL A 354 -15.92 -0.04 -4.79
N ARG A 355 -15.92 -0.95 -5.79
CA ARG A 355 -14.73 -1.20 -6.62
C ARG A 355 -14.36 0.03 -7.45
N LEU A 356 -15.35 0.75 -8.00
CA LEU A 356 -15.11 2.01 -8.72
C LEU A 356 -14.42 3.04 -7.82
N ASP A 357 -14.94 3.25 -6.63
CA ASP A 357 -14.43 4.20 -5.66
C ASP A 357 -12.97 3.86 -5.26
N TYR A 358 -12.69 2.60 -4.94
CA TYR A 358 -11.36 2.15 -4.59
C TYR A 358 -10.37 2.22 -5.75
N LEU A 359 -10.77 1.76 -6.93
CA LEU A 359 -9.93 1.83 -8.14
C LEU A 359 -9.60 3.27 -8.50
N THR A 360 -10.56 4.19 -8.39
CA THR A 360 -10.35 5.62 -8.67
C THR A 360 -9.30 6.21 -7.73
N CYS A 361 -9.43 6.00 -6.42
CA CYS A 361 -8.46 6.50 -5.46
C CYS A 361 -7.07 5.88 -5.68
N LEU A 362 -6.99 4.57 -5.91
CA LEU A 362 -5.74 3.87 -6.17
C LEU A 362 -5.06 4.39 -7.44
N THR A 363 -5.80 4.51 -8.56
CA THR A 363 -5.27 4.97 -9.85
C THR A 363 -4.75 6.41 -9.77
N VAL A 364 -5.51 7.32 -9.12
CA VAL A 364 -5.07 8.72 -8.96
C VAL A 364 -3.82 8.79 -8.08
N ALA A 365 -3.79 8.03 -7.00
CA ALA A 365 -2.63 7.98 -6.10
C ALA A 365 -1.39 7.43 -6.80
N ASP A 366 -1.54 6.36 -7.59
CA ASP A 366 -0.46 5.75 -8.38
C ASP A 366 0.14 6.73 -9.39
N ILE A 367 -0.69 7.40 -10.19
CA ILE A 367 -0.23 8.41 -11.16
C ILE A 367 0.51 9.56 -10.46
N CYS A 368 -0.05 10.08 -9.36
CA CYS A 368 0.57 11.16 -8.60
C CYS A 368 1.91 10.75 -7.98
N ALA A 369 2.03 9.51 -7.53
CA ALA A 369 3.22 8.96 -6.90
C ALA A 369 4.33 8.61 -7.89
N THR A 370 3.99 8.29 -9.15
CA THR A 370 4.98 7.93 -10.18
C THR A 370 5.85 9.12 -10.56
N ASN A 371 5.23 10.26 -10.86
CA ASN A 371 5.91 11.52 -11.13
C ASN A 371 4.89 12.66 -10.96
N GLY A 372 5.20 13.65 -10.12
CA GLY A 372 4.32 14.78 -9.82
C GLY A 372 3.86 15.62 -11.02
N THR A 373 4.57 15.54 -12.16
CA THR A 373 4.19 16.24 -13.40
C THR A 373 3.15 15.49 -14.24
N LEU A 374 2.92 14.22 -13.95
CA LEU A 374 2.00 13.37 -14.72
C LEU A 374 0.53 13.70 -14.45
N TRP A 375 0.20 14.22 -13.27
CA TRP A 375 -1.15 14.61 -12.90
C TRP A 375 -1.39 16.09 -13.22
N ASN A 376 -2.26 16.38 -14.18
CA ASN A 376 -2.60 17.73 -14.62
C ASN A 376 -4.11 17.92 -14.74
N SER A 377 -4.56 19.15 -15.06
CA SER A 377 -5.99 19.49 -15.16
C SER A 377 -6.74 18.67 -16.22
N TRP A 378 -6.10 18.36 -17.33
CA TRP A 378 -6.68 17.53 -18.36
C TRP A 378 -6.94 16.10 -17.88
N LYS A 379 -5.94 15.45 -17.29
CA LYS A 379 -6.11 14.12 -16.70
C LYS A 379 -7.18 14.11 -15.62
N ARG A 380 -7.15 15.11 -14.73
CA ARG A 380 -8.19 15.24 -13.69
C ARG A 380 -9.60 15.25 -14.28
N SER A 381 -9.86 16.05 -15.33
CA SER A 381 -11.17 16.08 -15.99
C SER A 381 -11.51 14.74 -16.64
N LEU A 382 -10.53 14.11 -17.31
CA LEU A 382 -10.72 12.84 -17.99
C LEU A 382 -11.13 11.72 -17.01
N PHE A 383 -10.41 11.59 -15.90
CA PHE A 383 -10.72 10.58 -14.88
C PHE A 383 -12.03 10.87 -14.15
N ALA A 384 -12.32 12.15 -13.89
CA ALA A 384 -13.60 12.56 -13.32
C ALA A 384 -14.76 12.18 -14.22
N SER A 385 -14.67 12.44 -15.53
CA SER A 385 -15.72 12.07 -16.50
C SER A 385 -15.95 10.56 -16.57
N LEU A 386 -14.89 9.76 -16.62
CA LEU A 386 -15.01 8.30 -16.62
C LEU A 386 -15.68 7.78 -15.34
N TYR A 387 -15.30 8.34 -14.19
CA TYR A 387 -15.93 8.00 -12.91
C TYR A 387 -17.42 8.34 -12.90
N ASP A 388 -17.79 9.57 -13.30
CA ASP A 388 -19.17 10.03 -13.29
C ASP A 388 -20.05 9.24 -14.25
N TYR A 389 -19.60 8.96 -15.47
CA TYR A 389 -20.32 8.13 -16.42
C TYR A 389 -20.54 6.71 -15.91
N THR A 390 -19.51 6.09 -15.33
CA THR A 390 -19.62 4.75 -14.76
C THR A 390 -20.54 4.72 -13.53
N ALA A 391 -20.43 5.72 -12.66
CA ALA A 391 -21.31 5.86 -11.51
C ALA A 391 -22.79 6.07 -11.91
N GLN A 392 -23.03 6.75 -13.03
CA GLN A 392 -24.36 6.90 -13.59
C GLN A 392 -24.92 5.56 -14.13
N GLN A 393 -24.09 4.75 -14.80
CA GLN A 393 -24.49 3.41 -15.24
C GLN A 393 -24.92 2.52 -14.08
N PHE A 394 -24.19 2.55 -12.96
CA PHE A 394 -24.56 1.77 -11.76
C PHE A 394 -25.89 2.26 -11.15
N ARG A 395 -26.17 3.57 -11.15
CA ARG A 395 -27.46 4.11 -10.68
C ARG A 395 -28.59 3.68 -11.57
N GLN A 396 -28.46 3.84 -12.89
CA GLN A 396 -29.48 3.43 -13.85
C GLN A 396 -29.77 1.93 -13.79
N GLY A 397 -28.73 1.10 -13.65
CA GLY A 397 -28.91 -0.34 -13.46
C GLY A 397 -29.66 -0.69 -12.18
N MET A 398 -29.44 0.04 -11.08
CA MET A 398 -30.16 -0.14 -9.82
C MET A 398 -31.61 0.34 -9.91
N ASP A 399 -31.86 1.49 -10.54
CA ASP A 399 -33.21 2.01 -10.79
C ASP A 399 -34.02 1.03 -11.63
N LEU A 400 -33.40 0.44 -12.66
CA LEU A 400 -34.06 -0.56 -13.53
C LEU A 400 -34.39 -1.87 -12.77
N LEU A 401 -33.55 -2.26 -11.80
CA LEU A 401 -33.82 -3.41 -10.92
C LEU A 401 -34.97 -3.13 -9.96
N LEU A 402 -35.01 -1.93 -9.37
CA LEU A 402 -36.09 -1.51 -8.48
C LEU A 402 -37.43 -1.43 -9.22
N ASP A 403 -37.44 -0.81 -10.42
CA ASP A 403 -38.61 -0.76 -11.28
C ASP A 403 -39.12 -2.16 -11.66
N ASN A 404 -38.21 -3.09 -11.93
CA ASN A 404 -38.56 -4.48 -12.24
C ASN A 404 -39.14 -5.22 -11.04
N GLU A 405 -38.57 -5.02 -9.84
CA GLU A 405 -39.09 -5.63 -8.60
C GLU A 405 -40.49 -5.10 -8.24
N GLU A 406 -40.71 -3.78 -8.41
CA GLU A 406 -41.99 -3.15 -8.16
C GLU A 406 -43.04 -3.68 -9.17
N LYS A 407 -42.68 -3.80 -10.45
CA LYS A 407 -43.56 -4.36 -11.50
C LYS A 407 -43.89 -5.84 -11.30
N ILE A 408 -42.92 -6.64 -10.81
CA ILE A 408 -43.16 -8.05 -10.43
C ILE A 408 -44.18 -8.12 -9.30
N LEU A 409 -44.01 -7.26 -8.28
CA LEU A 409 -44.93 -7.21 -7.13
C LEU A 409 -46.33 -6.80 -7.56
N GLU A 410 -46.45 -5.76 -8.36
CA GLU A 410 -47.73 -5.28 -8.92
C GLU A 410 -48.43 -6.37 -9.76
N ASN A 411 -47.71 -7.01 -10.68
CA ASN A 411 -48.27 -8.08 -11.51
C ASN A 411 -48.73 -9.30 -10.66
N ARG A 412 -48.00 -9.64 -9.62
CA ARG A 412 -48.42 -10.69 -8.68
C ARG A 412 -49.66 -10.31 -7.91
N GLN A 413 -49.73 -9.07 -7.38
CA GLN A 413 -50.89 -8.59 -6.63
C GLN A 413 -52.17 -8.55 -7.53
N LEU A 414 -52.07 -8.06 -8.74
CA LEU A 414 -53.18 -8.04 -9.68
C LEU A 414 -53.63 -9.44 -10.11
N ALA A 415 -52.68 -10.35 -10.33
CA ALA A 415 -53.02 -11.75 -10.65
C ALA A 415 -53.67 -12.45 -9.50
N LEU A 416 -53.26 -12.22 -8.22
CA LEU A 416 -53.91 -12.70 -7.03
C LEU A 416 -55.34 -12.19 -6.89
N ALA A 417 -55.58 -10.91 -7.17
CA ALA A 417 -56.92 -10.34 -7.16
C ALA A 417 -57.84 -11.03 -8.14
N ILE A 418 -57.36 -11.27 -9.38
CA ILE A 418 -58.11 -12.00 -10.42
C ILE A 418 -58.43 -13.43 -9.97
N LEU A 419 -57.44 -14.15 -9.43
CA LEU A 419 -57.65 -15.52 -8.93
C LEU A 419 -58.61 -15.59 -7.77
N SER A 420 -58.61 -14.61 -6.87
CA SER A 420 -59.56 -14.55 -5.73
C SER A 420 -60.99 -14.35 -6.18
N GLU A 421 -61.25 -13.67 -7.32
CA GLU A 421 -62.56 -13.46 -7.92
C GLU A 421 -63.02 -14.69 -8.71
N GLU A 422 -62.13 -15.27 -9.53
CA GLU A 422 -62.48 -16.32 -10.49
C GLU A 422 -62.40 -17.73 -9.89
N GLN A 423 -61.50 -17.94 -8.88
CA GLN A 423 -61.24 -19.25 -8.26
C GLN A 423 -61.07 -19.14 -6.71
N PRO A 424 -62.16 -18.83 -5.97
CA PRO A 424 -62.08 -18.60 -4.53
C PRO A 424 -61.71 -19.85 -3.70
N GLU A 425 -61.65 -21.01 -4.33
CA GLU A 425 -61.23 -22.28 -3.65
C GLU A 425 -59.68 -22.47 -3.67
N LEU A 426 -58.93 -21.71 -4.45
CA LEU A 426 -57.48 -21.74 -4.49
C LEU A 426 -56.93 -20.92 -3.33
N SER A 427 -56.27 -21.60 -2.38
CA SER A 427 -55.67 -20.88 -1.25
C SER A 427 -54.44 -20.10 -1.67
N GLU A 428 -54.28 -18.89 -1.11
CA GLU A 428 -53.07 -18.03 -1.36
C GLU A 428 -51.77 -18.76 -1.06
N GLU A 429 -51.73 -19.69 -0.11
CA GLU A 429 -50.57 -20.49 0.23
C GLU A 429 -50.14 -21.40 -0.92
N LYS A 430 -51.09 -22.03 -1.62
CA LYS A 430 -50.78 -22.88 -2.79
C LYS A 430 -50.30 -22.04 -3.98
N ILE A 431 -50.92 -20.88 -4.22
CA ILE A 431 -50.51 -19.95 -5.25
C ILE A 431 -49.08 -19.46 -4.98
N SER A 432 -48.77 -19.06 -3.75
CA SER A 432 -47.45 -18.59 -3.35
C SER A 432 -46.38 -19.68 -3.52
N ALA A 433 -46.66 -20.90 -3.13
CA ALA A 433 -45.75 -22.05 -3.28
C ALA A 433 -45.49 -22.38 -4.77
N LEU A 434 -46.49 -22.23 -5.63
CA LEU A 434 -46.32 -22.37 -7.08
C LEU A 434 -45.44 -21.26 -7.63
N TRP A 435 -45.70 -19.99 -7.30
CA TRP A 435 -44.98 -18.83 -7.77
C TRP A 435 -43.54 -18.73 -7.28
N GLN A 436 -43.21 -19.32 -6.14
CA GLN A 436 -41.81 -19.45 -5.68
C GLN A 436 -40.95 -20.31 -6.61
N ARG A 437 -41.56 -21.18 -7.41
CA ARG A 437 -40.88 -22.06 -8.38
C ARG A 437 -40.71 -21.38 -9.74
N CYS A 438 -41.37 -20.24 -9.98
CA CYS A 438 -41.29 -19.49 -11.22
C CYS A 438 -40.09 -18.52 -11.17
N PRO A 439 -39.29 -18.40 -12.26
CA PRO A 439 -38.26 -17.39 -12.36
C PRO A 439 -38.85 -15.98 -12.35
N SER A 440 -38.12 -15.00 -11.83
CA SER A 440 -38.61 -13.62 -11.68
C SER A 440 -39.02 -12.98 -12.97
N ASP A 441 -38.32 -13.24 -14.08
CA ASP A 441 -38.66 -12.70 -15.42
C ASP A 441 -39.97 -13.27 -16.00
N TYR A 442 -40.48 -14.38 -15.47
CA TYR A 442 -41.82 -14.88 -15.82
C TYR A 442 -42.91 -13.83 -15.51
N PHE A 443 -42.81 -13.18 -14.34
CA PHE A 443 -43.77 -12.17 -13.91
C PHE A 443 -43.63 -10.82 -14.66
N LEU A 444 -42.46 -10.57 -15.24
CA LEU A 444 -42.24 -9.39 -16.08
C LEU A 444 -42.77 -9.57 -17.51
N ARG A 445 -42.69 -10.80 -18.03
CA ARG A 445 -43.05 -11.10 -19.43
C ARG A 445 -44.52 -11.40 -19.61
N ASN A 446 -45.25 -11.74 -18.56
CA ASN A 446 -46.66 -12.11 -18.63
C ASN A 446 -47.54 -11.05 -17.97
N SER A 447 -48.69 -10.77 -18.54
CA SER A 447 -49.68 -9.90 -17.92
C SER A 447 -50.33 -10.56 -16.72
N PRO A 448 -50.92 -9.80 -15.78
CA PRO A 448 -51.62 -10.36 -14.60
C PRO A 448 -52.70 -11.40 -14.97
N LYS A 449 -53.41 -11.18 -16.08
CA LYS A 449 -54.41 -12.13 -16.59
C LYS A 449 -53.80 -13.43 -17.09
N GLN A 450 -52.64 -13.37 -17.74
CA GLN A 450 -51.92 -14.57 -18.19
C GLN A 450 -51.35 -15.33 -16.98
N ILE A 451 -50.84 -14.63 -15.99
CA ILE A 451 -50.31 -15.24 -14.75
C ILE A 451 -51.44 -15.95 -14.01
N ALA A 452 -52.61 -15.30 -13.89
CA ALA A 452 -53.78 -15.91 -13.24
C ALA A 452 -54.22 -17.17 -13.99
N TRP A 453 -54.40 -17.07 -15.31
CA TRP A 453 -54.78 -18.19 -16.16
C TRP A 453 -53.78 -19.35 -16.14
N HIS A 454 -52.48 -19.09 -16.17
CA HIS A 454 -51.47 -20.13 -16.05
C HIS A 454 -51.50 -20.79 -14.67
N THR A 455 -51.82 -20.03 -13.63
CA THR A 455 -51.92 -20.55 -12.23
C THR A 455 -53.13 -21.42 -12.08
N GLU A 456 -54.22 -21.13 -12.76
CA GLU A 456 -55.46 -21.93 -12.74
C GLU A 456 -55.32 -23.29 -13.45
N LEU A 457 -54.42 -23.34 -14.48
CA LEU A 457 -54.19 -24.57 -15.25
C LEU A 457 -53.26 -25.58 -14.58
N LEU A 458 -52.54 -25.18 -13.53
CA LEU A 458 -51.55 -25.99 -12.85
C LEU A 458 -52.03 -26.42 -11.46
#